data_1940b05235f71b2d4e4793f2c87178fd
#
_entry.id   1940b05235f71b2d4e4793f2c87178fd
#
_cell.length_a   1.000
_cell.length_b   1.000
_cell.length_c   1.000
_cell.angle_alpha   90.00
_cell.angle_beta   90.00
_cell.angle_gamma   90.00
#
_symmetry.space_group_name_H-M   'P 1'
#
loop_
_entity.id
_entity.type
_entity.pdbx_description
1 polymer ?
#
loop_
_entity_poly.entity_id
_entity_poly.type
_entity_poly.pdbx_seq_one_letter_code
_entity_poly.pdbx_strand_id
1 'polypeptide(L)' 'MKASEAREMSVADLRDRIQIEKNNLDTMKINHAISPLEDTSKFKKTRKDIALMITILAQKETQNS' A
#
# COMPACT_ATOMS: atom_id res chain seq x y z
N MET A 1 6.67 5.67 -1.32
CA MET A 1 7.36 4.89 -0.26
C MET A 1 8.60 4.24 -0.82
N LYS A 2 9.68 4.24 -0.04
CA LYS A 2 10.92 3.58 -0.44
C LYS A 2 10.98 2.18 0.17
N ALA A 3 11.62 1.25 -0.53
CA ALA A 3 11.79 -0.12 -0.03
C ALA A 3 12.48 -0.15 1.34
N SER A 4 13.46 0.72 1.56
CA SER A 4 14.17 0.81 2.83
C SER A 4 13.23 1.17 3.99
N GLU A 5 12.28 2.05 3.77
CA GLU A 5 11.29 2.42 4.78
C GLU A 5 10.41 1.23 5.14
N ALA A 6 9.95 0.49 4.14
CA ALA A 6 9.13 -0.70 4.36
C ALA A 6 9.89 -1.79 5.11
N ARG A 7 11.18 -1.95 4.81
CA ARG A 7 12.02 -2.95 5.49
C ARG A 7 12.26 -2.64 6.97
N GLU A 8 12.21 -1.36 7.34
CA GLU A 8 12.35 -0.95 8.73
C GLU A 8 11.09 -1.17 9.57
N MET A 9 9.95 -1.36 8.91
CA MET A 9 8.68 -1.59 9.60
C MET A 9 8.59 -3.03 10.10
N SER A 10 7.94 -3.22 11.25
CA SER A 10 7.64 -4.56 11.76
C SER A 10 6.56 -5.24 10.90
N VAL A 11 6.44 -6.57 11.04
CA VAL A 11 5.38 -7.33 10.35
C VAL A 11 4.00 -6.78 10.73
N ALA A 12 3.77 -6.51 12.02
CA ALA A 12 2.50 -5.97 12.48
C ALA A 12 2.21 -4.60 11.86
N ASP A 13 3.21 -3.72 11.82
CA ASP A 13 3.07 -2.38 11.24
C ASP A 13 2.79 -2.46 9.74
N LEU A 14 3.47 -3.36 9.03
CA LEU A 14 3.24 -3.57 7.60
C LEU A 14 1.81 -4.02 7.33
N ARG A 15 1.30 -4.97 8.11
CA ARG A 15 -0.08 -5.45 7.97
C ARG A 15 -1.09 -4.33 8.18
N ASP A 16 -0.89 -3.54 9.23
CA ASP A 16 -1.77 -2.41 9.54
C ASP A 16 -1.73 -1.36 8.43
N ARG A 17 -0.53 -1.02 7.97
CA ARG A 17 -0.35 -0.02 6.92
C ARG A 17 -0.96 -0.47 5.60
N ILE A 18 -0.78 -1.74 5.25
CA ILE A 18 -1.37 -2.31 4.03
C ILE A 18 -2.89 -2.17 4.09
N GLN A 19 -3.51 -2.48 5.23
CA GLN A 19 -4.96 -2.38 5.38
C GLN A 19 -5.44 -0.93 5.25
N ILE A 20 -4.73 0.01 5.88
CA ILE A 20 -5.05 1.44 5.79
C ILE A 20 -4.97 1.90 4.33
N GLU A 21 -3.89 1.54 3.63
CA GLU A 21 -3.70 1.96 2.25
C GLU A 21 -4.71 1.31 1.30
N LYS A 22 -5.12 0.06 1.56
CA LYS A 22 -6.18 -0.58 0.79
C LYS A 22 -7.51 0.15 0.95
N ASN A 23 -7.83 0.56 2.18
CA ASN A 23 -9.04 1.34 2.45
C ASN A 23 -8.99 2.69 1.74
N ASN A 24 -7.83 3.36 1.74
CA ASN A 24 -7.62 4.61 1.02
C ASN A 24 -7.80 4.41 -0.49
N LEU A 25 -7.28 3.31 -1.02
CA LEU A 25 -7.42 2.98 -2.45
C LEU A 25 -8.88 2.80 -2.83
N ASP A 26 -9.66 2.10 -2.01
CA ASP A 26 -11.09 1.91 -2.24
C ASP A 26 -11.82 3.25 -2.25
N THR A 27 -11.50 4.15 -1.32
CA THR A 27 -12.06 5.50 -1.28
C THR A 27 -11.70 6.28 -2.54
N MET A 28 -10.45 6.17 -3.00
CA MET A 28 -10.02 6.82 -4.25
C MET A 28 -10.78 6.29 -5.46
N LYS A 29 -11.04 4.98 -5.51
CA LYS A 29 -11.84 4.37 -6.60
C LYS A 29 -13.25 4.93 -6.63
N ILE A 30 -13.89 5.05 -5.46
CA ILE A 30 -15.23 5.61 -5.35
C ILE A 30 -15.23 7.07 -5.81
N ASN A 31 -14.27 7.87 -5.34
CA ASN A 31 -14.15 9.28 -5.72
C ASN A 31 -13.90 9.43 -7.22
N HIS A 32 -13.08 8.57 -7.82
CA HIS A 32 -12.80 8.60 -9.25
C HIS A 32 -14.06 8.27 -10.08
N ALA A 33 -14.90 7.36 -9.59
CA ALA A 33 -16.15 7.03 -10.25
C ALA A 33 -17.12 8.22 -10.26
N ILE A 34 -17.09 9.04 -9.20
CA ILE A 34 -17.94 10.24 -9.08
C ILE A 34 -17.35 11.41 -9.90
N SER A 35 -16.02 11.56 -9.88
CA SER A 35 -15.30 12.66 -10.54
C SER A 35 -14.15 12.11 -11.39
N PRO A 36 -14.46 11.57 -12.60
CA PRO A 36 -13.43 10.91 -13.41
C PRO A 36 -12.35 11.85 -13.97
N LEU A 37 -12.51 13.15 -13.80
CA LEU A 37 -11.52 14.13 -14.27
C LEU A 37 -10.38 14.37 -13.26
N GLU A 38 -10.43 13.76 -12.09
CA GLU A 38 -9.37 13.90 -11.09
C GLU A 38 -8.10 13.19 -11.52
N ASP A 39 -6.96 13.71 -11.02
CA ASP A 39 -5.64 13.15 -11.28
C ASP A 39 -5.52 11.73 -10.72
N THR A 40 -5.09 10.79 -11.55
CA THR A 40 -4.91 9.38 -11.16
C THR A 40 -3.53 9.07 -10.61
N SER A 41 -2.63 10.05 -10.51
CA SER A 41 -1.25 9.81 -10.04
C SER A 41 -1.18 9.28 -8.62
N LYS A 42 -2.02 9.80 -7.71
CA LYS A 42 -2.12 9.30 -6.34
C LYS A 42 -2.61 7.87 -6.28
N PHE A 43 -3.54 7.53 -7.14
CA PHE A 43 -4.09 6.18 -7.27
C PHE A 43 -2.98 5.19 -7.63
N LYS A 44 -2.18 5.51 -8.65
CA LYS A 44 -1.07 4.68 -9.10
C LYS A 44 0.00 4.54 -8.02
N LYS A 45 0.32 5.64 -7.34
CA LYS A 45 1.31 5.65 -6.26
C LYS A 45 0.87 4.74 -5.12
N THR A 46 -0.39 4.85 -4.69
CA THR A 46 -0.93 4.02 -3.60
C THR A 46 -0.88 2.54 -3.96
N ARG A 47 -1.22 2.18 -5.19
CA ARG A 47 -1.14 0.79 -5.66
C ARG A 47 0.29 0.26 -5.60
N LYS A 48 1.27 1.06 -6.03
CA LYS A 48 2.69 0.69 -5.98
C LYS A 48 3.16 0.50 -4.54
N ASP A 49 2.76 1.40 -3.65
CA ASP A 49 3.12 1.31 -2.22
C ASP A 49 2.57 0.03 -1.59
N ILE A 50 1.32 -0.31 -1.88
CA ILE A 50 0.69 -1.52 -1.38
C ILE A 50 1.45 -2.76 -1.89
N ALA A 51 1.75 -2.80 -3.17
CA ALA A 51 2.49 -3.92 -3.77
C ALA A 51 3.87 -4.08 -3.13
N LEU A 52 4.57 -2.97 -2.91
CA LEU A 52 5.88 -2.97 -2.25
C LEU A 52 5.78 -3.51 -0.82
N MET A 53 4.81 -3.03 -0.05
CA MET A 53 4.63 -3.49 1.33
C MET A 53 4.27 -4.98 1.41
N ILE A 54 3.43 -5.46 0.50
CA ILE A 54 3.06 -6.88 0.43
C ILE A 54 4.30 -7.73 0.13
N THR A 55 5.13 -7.30 -0.80
CA THR A 55 6.37 -7.98 -1.16
C THR A 55 7.32 -8.08 0.04
N ILE A 56 7.54 -6.94 0.73
CA ILE A 56 8.42 -6.89 1.91
C ILE A 56 7.84 -7.74 3.04
N LEU A 57 6.54 -7.67 3.27
CA LEU A 57 5.86 -8.47 4.29
C LEU A 57 6.06 -9.98 4.04
N ALA A 58 5.88 -10.41 2.79
CA ALA A 58 6.08 -11.80 2.42
C ALA A 58 7.52 -12.26 2.69
N GLN A 59 8.50 -11.41 2.37
CA GLN A 59 9.91 -11.70 2.66
C GLN A 59 10.18 -11.84 4.15
N LYS A 60 9.61 -10.94 4.95
CA LYS A 60 9.80 -10.97 6.41
C LYS A 60 9.15 -12.22 7.04
N GLU A 61 7.97 -12.57 6.60
CA GLU A 61 7.28 -13.77 7.09
C GLU A 61 8.04 -15.04 6.73
N THR A 62 8.60 -15.10 5.54
CA THR A 62 9.42 -16.24 5.10
C THR A 62 10.70 -16.35 5.92
N GLN A 63 11.35 -15.23 6.20
CA GLN A 63 12.59 -15.20 6.98
C GLN A 63 12.38 -15.60 8.44
N ASN A 64 11.19 -15.39 8.96
CA ASN A 64 10.87 -15.67 10.36
C ASN A 64 10.28 -17.08 10.57
N SER A 65 10.16 -17.84 9.53
CA SER A 65 9.59 -19.22 9.60
C SER A 65 10.66 -20.29 9.75
#